data_fcd047a6982ecb1bde1230e8d037d7b1
#
_entry.id   fcd047a6982ecb1bde1230e8d037d7b1
#
_cell.length_a   1.000
_cell.length_b   1.000
_cell.length_c   1.000
_cell.angle_alpha   90.00
_cell.angle_beta   90.00
_cell.angle_gamma   90.00
#
_symmetry.space_group_name_H-M   'P 1'
#
loop_
_entity.id
_entity.type
_entity.pdbx_description
1 polymer ?
#
loop_
_entity_poly.entity_id
_entity_poly.type
_entity_poly.pdbx_seq_one_letter_code
_entity_poly.pdbx_strand_id
1 'polypeptide(L)'
;MKKILAFVLALTLTFVFTACGSGDADAAAVIKIGVPNDTTNEARALLLLEENGIITLNEGAGITATKNDIAENPFNVEIVEAEAAQLPNLLQDVDYAVINCNYALSAGLNPVADSLLIEGSASAYSNILAVKEGNENSDKIKALKAALESKQVADFITSQYNGSVISVVENPTDGYDATIDYAALAGTTISVAASPAPHAEILAVAKDILAAKDITLDIQEYQDYVVPNTVVEDGTVDTNYFQHVPYLDDFNAQQGTHIVSVSEIHVEPMGVYGGKQSTLDVLK
;
A
#
# COMPACT_ATOMS: atom_id res chain seq x y z
N MET A 1 -47.07 -65.26 46.05
CA MET A 1 -46.07 -64.45 46.73
C MET A 1 -44.71 -65.14 46.51
N LYS A 2 -44.03 -64.80 45.43
CA LYS A 2 -42.73 -65.41 45.08
C LYS A 2 -41.75 -64.23 44.87
N LYS A 3 -40.74 -64.10 45.75
CA LYS A 3 -39.63 -63.18 45.64
C LYS A 3 -38.62 -63.75 44.65
N ILE A 4 -38.32 -63.02 43.61
CA ILE A 4 -37.24 -63.33 42.64
C ILE A 4 -36.08 -62.44 42.99
N LEU A 5 -34.97 -63.06 43.38
CA LEU A 5 -33.71 -62.43 43.71
C LEU A 5 -32.88 -62.33 42.41
N ALA A 6 -32.61 -61.13 41.92
CA ALA A 6 -31.77 -60.95 40.75
C ALA A 6 -30.32 -60.67 41.20
N PHE A 7 -29.42 -61.60 40.81
CA PHE A 7 -27.96 -61.42 41.00
C PHE A 7 -27.44 -60.53 39.87
N VAL A 8 -26.90 -59.39 40.24
CA VAL A 8 -26.16 -58.50 39.28
C VAL A 8 -24.67 -58.86 39.40
N LEU A 9 -24.16 -59.48 38.34
CA LEU A 9 -22.73 -59.78 38.17
C LEU A 9 -22.04 -58.59 37.61
N ALA A 10 -21.28 -57.84 38.46
CA ALA A 10 -20.45 -56.70 38.02
C ALA A 10 -19.16 -57.21 37.40
N LEU A 11 -19.07 -57.12 36.07
CA LEU A 11 -17.87 -57.43 35.31
C LEU A 11 -17.02 -56.14 35.23
N THR A 12 -15.97 -56.02 36.06
CA THR A 12 -14.97 -54.94 36.00
C THR A 12 -14.01 -55.20 34.84
N LEU A 13 -14.21 -54.51 33.71
CA LEU A 13 -13.21 -54.42 32.64
C LEU A 13 -12.18 -53.39 33.03
N THR A 14 -10.99 -53.84 33.42
CA THR A 14 -9.80 -53.00 33.51
C THR A 14 -9.27 -52.70 32.13
N PHE A 15 -9.55 -51.49 31.60
CA PHE A 15 -8.85 -50.95 30.44
C PHE A 15 -7.45 -50.51 30.86
N VAL A 16 -6.45 -51.28 30.42
CA VAL A 16 -5.06 -50.83 30.45
C VAL A 16 -4.90 -49.87 29.27
N PHE A 17 -4.90 -48.56 29.55
CA PHE A 17 -4.46 -47.57 28.57
C PHE A 17 -2.92 -47.65 28.45
N THR A 18 -2.45 -48.36 27.43
CA THR A 18 -1.09 -48.15 26.93
C THR A 18 -1.09 -46.79 26.26
N ALA A 19 -0.57 -45.77 26.97
CA ALA A 19 -0.21 -44.49 26.38
C ALA A 19 0.98 -44.75 25.46
N CYS A 20 0.73 -45.02 24.17
CA CYS A 20 1.70 -44.77 23.13
C CYS A 20 1.84 -43.24 23.04
N GLY A 21 2.87 -42.70 23.65
CA GLY A 21 3.34 -41.36 23.34
C GLY A 21 3.86 -41.35 21.90
N SER A 22 2.96 -41.10 20.93
CA SER A 22 3.38 -40.49 19.67
C SER A 22 3.75 -39.06 20.04
N GLY A 23 5.06 -38.78 20.05
CA GLY A 23 5.54 -37.41 20.03
C GLY A 23 4.95 -36.76 18.77
N ASP A 24 3.92 -35.95 18.94
CA ASP A 24 3.59 -34.94 17.97
C ASP A 24 4.87 -34.11 17.86
N ALA A 25 5.59 -34.26 16.75
CA ALA A 25 6.54 -33.25 16.36
C ALA A 25 5.71 -31.97 16.34
N ASP A 26 6.01 -31.01 17.22
CA ASP A 26 5.42 -29.69 17.19
C ASP A 26 5.50 -29.19 15.74
N ALA A 27 4.39 -29.25 15.01
CA ALA A 27 4.30 -28.63 13.72
C ALA A 27 4.59 -27.14 14.00
N ALA A 28 5.68 -26.62 13.44
CA ALA A 28 6.03 -25.22 13.61
C ALA A 28 4.78 -24.37 13.35
N ALA A 29 4.46 -23.49 14.30
CA ALA A 29 3.27 -22.65 14.18
C ALA A 29 3.33 -21.91 12.84
N VAL A 30 2.21 -21.87 12.12
CA VAL A 30 2.10 -21.11 10.87
C VAL A 30 2.05 -19.63 11.21
N ILE A 31 2.93 -18.84 10.60
CA ILE A 31 2.99 -17.39 10.77
C ILE A 31 2.26 -16.75 9.58
N LYS A 32 1.18 -16.04 9.84
CA LYS A 32 0.38 -15.40 8.80
C LYS A 32 0.83 -13.97 8.53
N ILE A 33 1.17 -13.68 7.27
CA ILE A 33 1.54 -12.33 6.83
C ILE A 33 0.57 -11.87 5.75
N GLY A 34 -0.21 -10.80 6.04
CA GLY A 34 -1.07 -10.14 5.08
C GLY A 34 -0.27 -9.33 4.07
N VAL A 35 -0.60 -9.43 2.78
CA VAL A 35 0.02 -8.64 1.69
C VAL A 35 -1.06 -8.11 0.74
N PRO A 36 -0.79 -7.01 -0.02
CA PRO A 36 -1.69 -6.57 -1.08
C PRO A 36 -1.89 -7.66 -2.13
N ASN A 37 -3.07 -7.69 -2.76
CA ASN A 37 -3.43 -8.69 -3.78
C ASN A 37 -3.28 -8.18 -5.21
N ASP A 38 -2.87 -6.92 -5.42
CA ASP A 38 -2.52 -6.44 -6.74
C ASP A 38 -1.08 -6.81 -7.10
N THR A 39 -0.83 -7.09 -8.39
CA THR A 39 0.42 -7.66 -8.89
C THR A 39 1.66 -6.92 -8.41
N THR A 40 1.65 -5.58 -8.50
CA THR A 40 2.85 -4.78 -8.22
C THR A 40 3.10 -4.59 -6.73
N ASN A 41 2.05 -4.43 -5.92
CA ASN A 41 2.22 -4.27 -4.47
C ASN A 41 2.40 -5.62 -3.77
N GLU A 42 1.84 -6.75 -4.27
CA GLU A 42 2.20 -8.09 -3.79
C GLU A 42 3.69 -8.33 -3.98
N ALA A 43 4.20 -8.14 -5.21
CA ALA A 43 5.62 -8.32 -5.51
C ALA A 43 6.51 -7.43 -4.61
N ARG A 44 6.15 -6.16 -4.44
CA ARG A 44 6.85 -5.21 -3.57
C ARG A 44 6.88 -5.68 -2.11
N ALA A 45 5.76 -6.20 -1.60
CA ALA A 45 5.67 -6.75 -0.25
C ALA A 45 6.57 -7.98 -0.09
N LEU A 46 6.56 -8.90 -1.05
CA LEU A 46 7.41 -10.09 -1.03
C LEU A 46 8.89 -9.75 -1.11
N LEU A 47 9.28 -8.77 -1.93
CA LEU A 47 10.66 -8.27 -2.01
C LEU A 47 11.12 -7.66 -0.68
N LEU A 48 10.25 -6.93 0.03
CA LEU A 48 10.57 -6.41 1.37
C LEU A 48 10.78 -7.55 2.39
N LEU A 49 9.98 -8.62 2.31
CA LEU A 49 10.16 -9.79 3.17
C LEU A 49 11.46 -10.55 2.82
N GLU A 50 11.83 -10.65 1.54
CA GLU A 50 13.07 -11.27 1.07
C GLU A 50 14.29 -10.46 1.51
N GLU A 51 14.29 -9.13 1.34
CA GLU A 51 15.37 -8.24 1.77
C GLU A 51 15.71 -8.40 3.26
N ASN A 52 14.69 -8.74 4.06
CA ASN A 52 14.84 -8.97 5.50
C ASN A 52 15.04 -10.44 5.88
N GLY A 53 15.25 -11.35 4.91
CA GLY A 53 15.57 -12.76 5.13
C GLY A 53 14.41 -13.59 5.68
N ILE A 54 13.17 -13.12 5.54
CA ILE A 54 11.96 -13.83 6.01
C ILE A 54 11.57 -14.94 5.04
N ILE A 55 11.72 -14.69 3.75
CA ILE A 55 11.51 -15.64 2.65
C ILE A 55 12.66 -15.51 1.66
N THR A 56 12.78 -16.44 0.72
CA THR A 56 13.60 -16.30 -0.49
C THR A 56 12.71 -16.51 -1.71
N LEU A 57 12.84 -15.66 -2.71
CA LEU A 57 12.11 -15.78 -3.97
C LEU A 57 12.90 -16.56 -5.01
N ASN A 58 12.23 -17.10 -6.02
CA ASN A 58 12.86 -17.71 -7.17
C ASN A 58 13.69 -16.67 -7.94
N GLU A 59 14.85 -17.10 -8.47
CA GLU A 59 15.71 -16.23 -9.27
C GLU A 59 14.93 -15.59 -10.43
N GLY A 60 14.97 -14.27 -10.52
CA GLY A 60 14.31 -13.50 -11.58
C GLY A 60 12.81 -13.17 -11.35
N ALA A 61 12.22 -13.53 -10.22
CA ALA A 61 10.83 -13.18 -9.90
C ALA A 61 10.58 -11.66 -9.90
N GLY A 62 11.46 -10.89 -9.26
CA GLY A 62 11.50 -9.41 -9.34
C GLY A 62 10.15 -8.73 -9.05
N ILE A 63 9.86 -7.67 -9.79
CA ILE A 63 8.68 -6.80 -9.59
C ILE A 63 7.34 -7.43 -10.00
N THR A 64 7.34 -8.69 -10.42
CA THR A 64 6.14 -9.48 -10.76
C THR A 64 6.01 -10.72 -9.88
N ALA A 65 6.80 -10.81 -8.80
CA ALA A 65 6.77 -11.91 -7.86
C ALA A 65 5.38 -12.10 -7.24
N THR A 66 4.97 -13.35 -7.09
CA THR A 66 3.77 -13.77 -6.39
C THR A 66 4.13 -14.72 -5.26
N LYS A 67 3.23 -15.02 -4.36
CA LYS A 67 3.48 -16.04 -3.31
C LYS A 67 3.89 -17.41 -3.86
N ASN A 68 3.59 -17.70 -5.15
CA ASN A 68 4.00 -18.95 -5.80
C ASN A 68 5.49 -18.96 -6.18
N ASP A 69 6.15 -17.80 -6.12
CA ASP A 69 7.57 -17.64 -6.42
C ASP A 69 8.45 -17.78 -5.16
N ILE A 70 7.87 -18.12 -4.01
CA ILE A 70 8.63 -18.36 -2.78
C ILE A 70 9.40 -19.68 -2.92
N ALA A 71 10.74 -19.58 -2.98
CA ALA A 71 11.65 -20.70 -3.09
C ALA A 71 11.99 -21.33 -1.73
N GLU A 72 12.22 -20.48 -0.69
CA GLU A 72 12.51 -20.91 0.67
C GLU A 72 11.63 -20.15 1.66
N ASN A 73 11.13 -20.87 2.65
CA ASN A 73 10.21 -20.38 3.68
C ASN A 73 10.61 -20.96 5.05
N PRO A 74 11.74 -20.50 5.62
CA PRO A 74 12.30 -21.10 6.83
C PRO A 74 11.44 -20.92 8.08
N PHE A 75 10.53 -19.93 8.09
CA PHE A 75 9.69 -19.61 9.24
C PHE A 75 8.26 -20.11 9.11
N ASN A 76 7.95 -20.95 8.12
CA ASN A 76 6.61 -21.46 7.85
C ASN A 76 5.56 -20.35 7.70
N VAL A 77 5.88 -19.32 6.91
CA VAL A 77 5.02 -18.18 6.61
C VAL A 77 3.89 -18.60 5.67
N GLU A 78 2.66 -18.22 5.99
CA GLU A 78 1.50 -18.26 5.10
C GLU A 78 1.21 -16.84 4.61
N ILE A 79 1.31 -16.61 3.31
CA ILE A 79 0.95 -15.34 2.68
C ILE A 79 -0.56 -15.26 2.51
N VAL A 80 -1.16 -14.23 3.12
CA VAL A 80 -2.60 -13.94 3.07
C VAL A 80 -2.81 -12.70 2.20
N GLU A 81 -3.24 -12.91 0.95
CA GLU A 81 -3.53 -11.82 0.01
C GLU A 81 -4.87 -11.15 0.36
N ALA A 82 -4.87 -9.84 0.38
CA ALA A 82 -6.08 -9.04 0.59
C ALA A 82 -6.00 -7.71 -0.20
N GLU A 83 -7.16 -7.11 -0.45
CA GLU A 83 -7.24 -5.74 -0.93
C GLU A 83 -6.37 -4.81 -0.07
N ALA A 84 -5.51 -4.00 -0.69
CA ALA A 84 -4.54 -3.17 0.02
C ALA A 84 -5.21 -2.26 1.08
N ALA A 85 -6.39 -1.71 0.75
CA ALA A 85 -7.20 -0.91 1.66
C ALA A 85 -7.71 -1.66 2.91
N GLN A 86 -7.74 -3.01 2.88
CA GLN A 86 -8.23 -3.84 3.99
C GLN A 86 -7.11 -4.32 4.91
N LEU A 87 -5.85 -4.21 4.51
CA LEU A 87 -4.72 -4.72 5.29
C LEU A 87 -4.61 -4.14 6.70
N PRO A 88 -4.87 -2.83 6.95
CA PRO A 88 -4.90 -2.31 8.32
C PRO A 88 -5.95 -3.01 9.21
N ASN A 89 -7.12 -3.34 8.65
CA ASN A 89 -8.17 -4.06 9.37
C ASN A 89 -7.82 -5.53 9.60
N LEU A 90 -7.02 -6.12 8.70
CA LEU A 90 -6.60 -7.52 8.77
C LEU A 90 -5.59 -7.77 9.90
N LEU A 91 -4.91 -6.74 10.44
CA LEU A 91 -3.91 -6.88 11.51
C LEU A 91 -4.41 -7.67 12.72
N GLN A 92 -5.69 -7.59 13.07
CA GLN A 92 -6.27 -8.35 14.18
C GLN A 92 -6.33 -9.87 13.91
N ASP A 93 -6.27 -10.30 12.64
CA ASP A 93 -6.48 -11.69 12.20
C ASP A 93 -5.20 -12.39 11.74
N VAL A 94 -4.12 -11.63 11.49
CA VAL A 94 -2.81 -12.12 11.05
C VAL A 94 -1.71 -11.81 12.08
N ASP A 95 -0.55 -12.43 11.93
CA ASP A 95 0.61 -12.15 12.78
C ASP A 95 1.27 -10.83 12.40
N TYR A 96 1.36 -10.56 11.10
CA TYR A 96 1.88 -9.32 10.51
C TYR A 96 1.09 -8.96 9.25
N ALA A 97 1.19 -7.69 8.83
CA ALA A 97 0.77 -7.28 7.49
C ALA A 97 1.78 -6.30 6.89
N VAL A 98 2.01 -6.44 5.58
CA VAL A 98 2.78 -5.47 4.79
C VAL A 98 1.80 -4.48 4.20
N ILE A 99 1.90 -3.22 4.64
CA ILE A 99 0.87 -2.20 4.35
C ILE A 99 1.52 -1.03 3.62
N ASN A 100 0.86 -0.58 2.53
CA ASN A 100 1.23 0.63 1.82
C ASN A 100 1.10 1.86 2.74
N CYS A 101 2.02 2.81 2.61
CA CYS A 101 2.11 3.98 3.48
C CYS A 101 0.80 4.78 3.56
N ASN A 102 0.15 5.05 2.43
CA ASN A 102 -1.12 5.79 2.38
C ASN A 102 -2.23 5.12 3.19
N TYR A 103 -2.33 3.79 3.18
CA TYR A 103 -3.31 3.06 3.99
C TYR A 103 -2.92 2.99 5.46
N ALA A 104 -1.62 2.91 5.76
CA ALA A 104 -1.14 3.01 7.13
C ALA A 104 -1.48 4.38 7.74
N LEU A 105 -1.17 5.47 7.03
CA LEU A 105 -1.52 6.84 7.44
C LEU A 105 -3.03 7.01 7.62
N SER A 106 -3.84 6.54 6.68
CA SER A 106 -5.32 6.61 6.75
C SER A 106 -5.89 5.82 7.93
N ALA A 107 -5.21 4.77 8.37
CA ALA A 107 -5.56 3.99 9.56
C ALA A 107 -5.01 4.57 10.87
N GLY A 108 -4.29 5.70 10.81
CA GLY A 108 -3.69 6.34 11.98
C GLY A 108 -2.40 5.70 12.46
N LEU A 109 -1.77 4.84 11.64
CA LEU A 109 -0.44 4.29 11.90
C LEU A 109 0.63 5.26 11.41
N ASN A 110 1.73 5.36 12.15
CA ASN A 110 2.91 6.12 11.72
C ASN A 110 3.92 5.14 11.09
N PRO A 111 4.17 5.23 9.75
CA PRO A 111 5.05 4.27 9.08
C PRO A 111 6.46 4.16 9.67
N VAL A 112 7.04 5.26 10.16
CA VAL A 112 8.39 5.25 10.77
C VAL A 112 8.36 4.73 12.21
N ALA A 113 7.32 5.03 12.99
CA ALA A 113 7.28 4.71 14.42
C ALA A 113 6.64 3.35 14.71
N ASP A 114 5.65 2.93 13.92
CA ASP A 114 4.82 1.77 14.21
C ASP A 114 5.17 0.55 13.35
N SER A 115 5.94 0.71 12.24
CA SER A 115 6.39 -0.44 11.46
C SER A 115 7.52 -1.19 12.18
N LEU A 116 7.53 -2.51 12.04
CA LEU A 116 8.60 -3.39 12.51
C LEU A 116 9.74 -3.50 11.49
N LEU A 117 9.42 -3.34 10.21
CA LEU A 117 10.34 -3.18 9.08
C LEU A 117 9.77 -2.11 8.16
N ILE A 118 10.64 -1.39 7.49
CA ILE A 118 10.25 -0.36 6.52
C ILE A 118 11.17 -0.44 5.30
N GLU A 119 10.60 -0.26 4.13
CA GLU A 119 11.33 -0.19 2.86
C GLU A 119 12.33 0.97 2.84
N GLY A 120 13.44 0.79 2.15
CA GLY A 120 14.43 1.86 1.96
C GLY A 120 13.88 3.05 1.16
N SER A 121 14.39 4.25 1.43
CA SER A 121 13.95 5.49 0.75
C SER A 121 14.37 5.59 -0.73
N ALA A 122 15.28 4.75 -1.20
CA ALA A 122 15.69 4.66 -2.62
C ALA A 122 14.73 3.78 -3.42
N SER A 123 13.44 4.06 -3.33
CA SER A 123 12.40 3.27 -3.96
C SER A 123 12.19 3.65 -5.43
N ALA A 124 12.00 2.64 -6.30
CA ALA A 124 11.54 2.84 -7.68
C ALA A 124 10.04 3.18 -7.76
N TYR A 125 9.40 3.36 -6.61
CA TYR A 125 7.95 3.55 -6.47
C TYR A 125 7.59 5.00 -6.12
N SER A 126 8.17 5.97 -6.83
CA SER A 126 7.78 7.38 -6.71
C SER A 126 6.33 7.58 -7.10
N ASN A 127 5.58 8.28 -6.26
CA ASN A 127 4.20 8.65 -6.53
C ASN A 127 4.13 9.77 -7.56
N ILE A 128 3.28 9.59 -8.56
CA ILE A 128 3.22 10.39 -9.78
C ILE A 128 1.91 11.15 -9.93
N LEU A 129 2.00 12.35 -10.54
CA LEU A 129 0.87 12.97 -11.19
C LEU A 129 0.68 12.29 -12.56
N ALA A 130 -0.53 11.79 -12.86
CA ALA A 130 -0.80 11.09 -14.11
C ALA A 130 -2.07 11.60 -14.78
N VAL A 131 -2.10 11.55 -16.11
CA VAL A 131 -3.17 12.05 -16.96
C VAL A 131 -3.48 11.08 -18.08
N LYS A 132 -4.64 11.23 -18.73
CA LYS A 132 -4.89 10.55 -20.01
C LYS A 132 -3.91 11.04 -21.07
N GLU A 133 -3.37 10.11 -21.87
CA GLU A 133 -2.45 10.40 -22.97
C GLU A 133 -3.00 11.51 -23.89
N GLY A 134 -2.13 12.47 -24.22
CA GLY A 134 -2.46 13.66 -25.01
C GLY A 134 -2.80 14.90 -24.17
N ASN A 135 -3.00 14.76 -22.85
CA ASN A 135 -3.30 15.88 -21.95
C ASN A 135 -2.07 16.40 -21.18
N GLU A 136 -0.92 15.76 -21.31
CA GLU A 136 0.32 16.02 -20.51
C GLU A 136 0.80 17.47 -20.62
N ASN A 137 0.55 18.06 -21.76
CA ASN A 137 1.05 19.41 -22.10
C ASN A 137 -0.02 20.51 -21.97
N SER A 138 -1.22 20.18 -21.45
CA SER A 138 -2.24 21.22 -21.21
C SER A 138 -1.79 22.19 -20.13
N ASP A 139 -2.13 23.48 -20.29
CA ASP A 139 -1.72 24.51 -19.32
C ASP A 139 -2.27 24.24 -17.90
N LYS A 140 -3.46 23.63 -17.79
CA LYS A 140 -4.01 23.18 -16.50
C LYS A 140 -3.09 22.19 -15.81
N ILE A 141 -2.64 21.17 -16.52
CA ILE A 141 -1.77 20.12 -15.95
C ILE A 141 -0.38 20.66 -15.64
N LYS A 142 0.19 21.50 -16.50
CA LYS A 142 1.45 22.18 -16.21
C LYS A 142 1.35 23.08 -14.97
N ALA A 143 0.23 23.78 -14.77
CA ALA A 143 0.01 24.62 -13.60
C ALA A 143 -0.07 23.78 -12.30
N LEU A 144 -0.80 22.66 -12.32
CA LEU A 144 -0.85 21.74 -11.18
C LEU A 144 0.51 21.09 -10.90
N LYS A 145 1.22 20.65 -11.95
CA LYS A 145 2.58 20.11 -11.83
C LYS A 145 3.50 21.13 -11.15
N ALA A 146 3.54 22.38 -11.64
CA ALA A 146 4.36 23.42 -11.04
C ALA A 146 4.03 23.66 -9.56
N ALA A 147 2.74 23.66 -9.20
CA ALA A 147 2.30 23.81 -7.82
C ALA A 147 2.77 22.64 -6.94
N LEU A 148 2.68 21.39 -7.44
CA LEU A 148 3.15 20.19 -6.72
C LEU A 148 4.69 20.15 -6.58
N GLU A 149 5.43 20.67 -7.56
CA GLU A 149 6.89 20.77 -7.55
C GLU A 149 7.41 21.98 -6.79
N SER A 150 6.56 22.66 -6.02
CA SER A 150 6.94 23.85 -5.26
C SER A 150 7.72 23.51 -3.98
N LYS A 151 8.53 24.50 -3.55
CA LYS A 151 9.18 24.44 -2.23
C LYS A 151 8.16 24.36 -1.10
N GLN A 152 7.00 24.99 -1.24
CA GLN A 152 5.94 24.94 -0.23
C GLN A 152 5.41 23.53 -0.03
N VAL A 153 5.22 22.76 -1.12
CA VAL A 153 4.85 21.35 -1.06
C VAL A 153 5.97 20.49 -0.48
N ALA A 154 7.21 20.67 -0.89
CA ALA A 154 8.35 19.92 -0.37
C ALA A 154 8.57 20.17 1.14
N ASP A 155 8.43 21.41 1.60
CA ASP A 155 8.53 21.78 3.01
C ASP A 155 7.35 21.16 3.83
N PHE A 156 6.13 21.16 3.27
CA PHE A 156 4.96 20.51 3.88
C PHE A 156 5.22 19.01 4.06
N ILE A 157 5.62 18.31 3.01
CA ILE A 157 5.92 16.86 3.07
C ILE A 157 6.93 16.59 4.19
N THR A 158 8.03 17.33 4.22
CA THR A 158 9.09 17.16 5.22
C THR A 158 8.59 17.39 6.65
N SER A 159 7.83 18.45 6.88
CA SER A 159 7.36 18.82 8.21
C SER A 159 6.21 17.98 8.72
N GLN A 160 5.32 17.55 7.82
CA GLN A 160 4.11 16.80 8.19
C GLN A 160 4.40 15.33 8.47
N TYR A 161 5.24 14.70 7.63
CA TYR A 161 5.37 13.24 7.65
C TYR A 161 6.65 12.73 8.29
N ASN A 162 7.61 13.60 8.65
CA ASN A 162 8.81 13.24 9.41
C ASN A 162 9.57 12.01 8.86
N GLY A 163 9.64 11.85 7.53
CA GLY A 163 10.32 10.77 6.84
C GLY A 163 9.42 9.57 6.46
N SER A 164 8.15 9.53 6.87
CA SER A 164 7.18 8.54 6.37
C SER A 164 6.82 8.78 4.91
N VAL A 165 6.89 10.03 4.45
CA VAL A 165 6.73 10.47 3.07
C VAL A 165 7.90 11.39 2.74
N ILE A 166 8.53 11.20 1.59
CA ILE A 166 9.77 11.89 1.23
C ILE A 166 9.61 12.51 -0.16
N SER A 167 9.76 13.85 -0.27
CA SER A 167 9.75 14.52 -1.58
C SER A 167 10.93 14.07 -2.43
N VAL A 168 10.67 13.81 -3.72
CA VAL A 168 11.70 13.48 -4.72
C VAL A 168 11.96 14.65 -5.69
N VAL A 169 11.31 15.78 -5.49
CA VAL A 169 11.51 16.98 -6.31
C VAL A 169 12.88 17.56 -6.00
N GLU A 170 13.85 17.40 -6.91
CA GLU A 170 15.24 17.80 -6.68
C GLU A 170 15.42 19.34 -6.63
N ASN A 171 14.66 20.08 -7.44
CA ASN A 171 14.78 21.53 -7.57
C ASN A 171 13.42 22.21 -7.37
N PRO A 172 12.91 22.26 -6.12
CA PRO A 172 11.61 22.85 -5.85
C PRO A 172 11.55 24.33 -6.22
N THR A 173 10.45 24.73 -6.90
CA THR A 173 10.23 26.07 -7.43
C THR A 173 9.37 26.93 -6.50
N ASP A 174 8.96 28.12 -6.97
CA ASP A 174 7.96 28.97 -6.30
C ASP A 174 6.51 28.50 -6.55
N GLY A 175 6.32 27.42 -7.31
CA GLY A 175 5.02 26.84 -7.61
C GLY A 175 4.36 27.34 -8.89
N TYR A 176 5.10 28.12 -9.71
CA TYR A 176 4.59 28.65 -10.98
C TYR A 176 5.54 28.35 -12.14
N ASP A 177 4.95 28.02 -13.28
CA ASP A 177 5.66 27.87 -14.55
C ASP A 177 5.54 29.18 -15.34
N ALA A 178 6.66 29.85 -15.61
CA ALA A 178 6.70 31.13 -16.31
C ALA A 178 6.24 31.05 -17.79
N THR A 179 6.08 29.85 -18.34
CA THR A 179 5.60 29.62 -19.71
C THR A 179 4.07 29.60 -19.82
N ILE A 180 3.36 29.62 -18.69
CA ILE A 180 1.88 29.54 -18.63
C ILE A 180 1.29 30.95 -18.54
N ASP A 181 0.26 31.20 -19.33
CA ASP A 181 -0.61 32.37 -19.16
C ASP A 181 -1.68 32.07 -18.09
N TYR A 182 -1.32 32.31 -16.82
CA TYR A 182 -2.25 32.11 -15.70
C TYR A 182 -3.50 32.99 -15.77
N ALA A 183 -3.45 34.13 -16.47
CA ALA A 183 -4.63 34.96 -16.65
C ALA A 183 -5.66 34.27 -17.56
N ALA A 184 -5.22 33.49 -18.53
CA ALA A 184 -6.10 32.70 -19.38
C ALA A 184 -6.73 31.49 -18.65
N LEU A 185 -6.10 31.04 -17.54
CA LEU A 185 -6.61 29.94 -16.71
C LEU A 185 -7.51 30.44 -15.55
N ALA A 186 -7.56 31.75 -15.29
CA ALA A 186 -8.37 32.31 -14.20
C ALA A 186 -9.86 31.91 -14.34
N GLY A 187 -10.48 31.54 -13.23
CA GLY A 187 -11.86 31.04 -13.18
C GLY A 187 -12.05 29.61 -13.66
N THR A 188 -10.98 28.89 -14.03
CA THR A 188 -11.09 27.48 -14.43
C THR A 188 -10.95 26.53 -13.23
N THR A 189 -11.39 25.27 -13.43
CA THR A 189 -11.24 24.20 -12.46
C THR A 189 -10.32 23.11 -13.02
N ILE A 190 -9.45 22.58 -12.17
CA ILE A 190 -8.67 21.36 -12.40
C ILE A 190 -9.23 20.31 -11.44
N SER A 191 -9.69 19.16 -11.95
CA SER A 191 -10.18 18.06 -11.14
C SER A 191 -9.13 16.97 -10.99
N VAL A 192 -8.95 16.46 -9.76
CA VAL A 192 -7.93 15.45 -9.46
C VAL A 192 -8.49 14.36 -8.56
N ALA A 193 -8.30 13.10 -8.98
CA ALA A 193 -8.59 11.92 -8.16
C ALA A 193 -7.35 11.56 -7.31
N ALA A 194 -7.52 11.38 -6.00
CA ALA A 194 -6.41 11.14 -5.08
C ALA A 194 -6.79 10.21 -3.93
N SER A 195 -5.81 9.54 -3.33
CA SER A 195 -5.99 8.91 -2.01
C SER A 195 -6.07 10.00 -0.92
N PRO A 196 -6.81 9.76 0.18
CA PRO A 196 -6.99 10.78 1.23
C PRO A 196 -5.67 11.26 1.83
N ALA A 197 -4.80 10.34 2.27
CA ALA A 197 -3.49 10.62 2.82
C ALA A 197 -2.41 9.80 2.07
N PRO A 198 -1.24 10.35 1.81
CA PRO A 198 -0.83 11.75 1.99
C PRO A 198 -1.27 12.64 0.82
N HIS A 199 -1.81 12.08 -0.28
CA HIS A 199 -1.99 12.71 -1.59
C HIS A 199 -2.94 13.91 -1.54
N ALA A 200 -4.16 13.75 -0.99
CA ALA A 200 -5.11 14.87 -0.88
C ALA A 200 -4.60 15.97 0.07
N GLU A 201 -3.84 15.60 1.11
CA GLU A 201 -3.23 16.57 2.03
C GLU A 201 -2.13 17.37 1.32
N ILE A 202 -1.31 16.74 0.48
CA ILE A 202 -0.29 17.41 -0.36
C ILE A 202 -0.98 18.31 -1.40
N LEU A 203 -2.04 17.81 -2.05
CA LEU A 203 -2.84 18.59 -3.01
C LEU A 203 -3.49 19.82 -2.37
N ALA A 204 -3.83 19.78 -1.09
CA ALA A 204 -4.38 20.94 -0.39
C ALA A 204 -3.39 22.12 -0.37
N VAL A 205 -2.08 21.83 -0.26
CA VAL A 205 -1.04 22.87 -0.38
C VAL A 205 -0.96 23.43 -1.81
N ALA A 206 -0.98 22.54 -2.82
CA ALA A 206 -1.02 22.95 -4.23
C ALA A 206 -2.27 23.77 -4.57
N LYS A 207 -3.41 23.44 -3.95
CA LYS A 207 -4.66 24.18 -4.08
C LYS A 207 -4.54 25.64 -3.68
N ASP A 208 -3.85 25.93 -2.59
CA ASP A 208 -3.65 27.31 -2.12
C ASP A 208 -2.75 28.11 -3.12
N ILE A 209 -1.74 27.46 -3.71
CA ILE A 209 -0.89 28.05 -4.74
C ILE A 209 -1.71 28.41 -5.99
N LEU A 210 -2.55 27.48 -6.46
CA LEU A 210 -3.40 27.68 -7.64
C LEU A 210 -4.49 28.71 -7.40
N ALA A 211 -5.07 28.73 -6.19
CA ALA A 211 -6.09 29.72 -5.79
C ALA A 211 -5.57 31.16 -5.86
N ALA A 212 -4.28 31.40 -5.61
CA ALA A 212 -3.64 32.71 -5.79
C ALA A 212 -3.65 33.20 -7.25
N LYS A 213 -3.95 32.32 -8.21
CA LYS A 213 -4.14 32.61 -9.65
C LYS A 213 -5.57 32.46 -10.11
N ASP A 214 -6.54 32.43 -9.17
CA ASP A 214 -7.97 32.24 -9.44
C ASP A 214 -8.28 30.90 -10.17
N ILE A 215 -7.48 29.86 -9.89
CA ILE A 215 -7.69 28.49 -10.40
C ILE A 215 -8.21 27.63 -9.25
N THR A 216 -9.33 26.94 -9.47
CA THR A 216 -9.91 26.02 -8.50
C THR A 216 -9.28 24.63 -8.68
N LEU A 217 -8.77 24.02 -7.60
CA LEU A 217 -8.40 22.60 -7.57
C LEU A 217 -9.53 21.83 -6.88
N ASP A 218 -10.22 20.97 -7.64
CA ASP A 218 -11.27 20.06 -7.15
C ASP A 218 -10.66 18.70 -6.84
N ILE A 219 -10.42 18.44 -5.54
CA ILE A 219 -9.80 17.20 -5.06
C ILE A 219 -10.88 16.21 -4.73
N GLN A 220 -10.91 15.08 -5.45
CA GLN A 220 -11.85 13.99 -5.27
C GLN A 220 -11.12 12.79 -4.65
N GLU A 221 -11.52 12.41 -3.42
CA GLU A 221 -10.86 11.36 -2.66
C GLU A 221 -11.47 9.99 -2.95
N TYR A 222 -10.60 9.01 -3.21
CA TYR A 222 -10.94 7.61 -3.45
C TYR A 222 -10.16 6.68 -2.51
N GLN A 223 -10.84 5.65 -2.00
CA GLN A 223 -10.27 4.70 -1.03
C GLN A 223 -9.62 3.48 -1.67
N ASP A 224 -9.75 3.30 -2.99
CA ASP A 224 -9.20 2.18 -3.75
C ASP A 224 -8.24 2.66 -4.82
N TYR A 225 -7.53 1.71 -5.47
CA TYR A 225 -6.55 2.02 -6.51
C TYR A 225 -7.07 1.86 -7.96
N VAL A 226 -8.31 1.40 -8.14
CA VAL A 226 -8.89 1.15 -9.47
C VAL A 226 -9.62 2.37 -10.01
N VAL A 227 -10.52 2.93 -9.22
CA VAL A 227 -11.38 4.04 -9.63
C VAL A 227 -10.60 5.28 -10.06
N PRO A 228 -9.50 5.71 -9.38
CA PRO A 228 -8.75 6.91 -9.81
C PRO A 228 -8.22 6.84 -11.25
N ASN A 229 -7.82 5.66 -11.73
CA ASN A 229 -7.41 5.49 -13.12
C ASN A 229 -8.61 5.47 -14.06
N THR A 230 -9.70 4.82 -13.67
CA THR A 230 -10.91 4.72 -14.48
C THR A 230 -11.51 6.09 -14.79
N VAL A 231 -11.61 6.98 -13.77
CA VAL A 231 -12.19 8.32 -13.94
C VAL A 231 -11.29 9.29 -14.73
N VAL A 232 -9.97 9.03 -14.78
CA VAL A 232 -9.05 9.75 -15.67
C VAL A 232 -9.19 9.24 -17.10
N GLU A 233 -9.25 7.92 -17.30
CA GLU A 233 -9.37 7.32 -18.65
C GLU A 233 -10.67 7.73 -19.33
N ASP A 234 -11.79 7.78 -18.61
CA ASP A 234 -13.09 8.20 -19.17
C ASP A 234 -13.27 9.72 -19.28
N GLY A 235 -12.33 10.51 -18.72
CA GLY A 235 -12.35 11.97 -18.76
C GLY A 235 -13.30 12.62 -17.74
N THR A 236 -13.75 11.89 -16.73
CA THR A 236 -14.55 12.44 -15.60
C THR A 236 -13.74 13.42 -14.76
N VAL A 237 -12.43 13.14 -14.59
CA VAL A 237 -11.47 14.03 -13.94
C VAL A 237 -10.28 14.30 -14.87
N ASP A 238 -9.60 15.44 -14.66
CA ASP A 238 -8.47 15.84 -15.50
C ASP A 238 -7.21 14.98 -15.25
N THR A 239 -6.99 14.52 -14.01
CA THR A 239 -5.75 13.88 -13.57
C THR A 239 -5.97 13.03 -12.33
N ASN A 240 -4.98 12.18 -12.00
CA ASN A 240 -4.91 11.54 -10.69
C ASN A 240 -3.52 11.69 -10.04
N TYR A 241 -3.50 11.52 -8.72
CA TYR A 241 -2.30 11.52 -7.90
C TYR A 241 -2.49 10.55 -6.74
N PHE A 242 -2.01 9.29 -6.90
CA PHE A 242 -2.20 8.21 -5.90
C PHE A 242 -1.30 7.00 -6.11
N GLN A 243 -0.59 6.90 -7.25
CA GLN A 243 0.06 5.70 -7.76
C GLN A 243 1.51 5.96 -8.16
N HIS A 244 2.25 4.89 -8.39
CA HIS A 244 3.61 4.88 -8.93
C HIS A 244 3.66 4.24 -10.33
N VAL A 245 4.74 4.48 -11.08
CA VAL A 245 4.89 4.02 -12.47
C VAL A 245 4.67 2.51 -12.64
N PRO A 246 5.27 1.60 -11.82
CA PRO A 246 5.04 0.17 -12.00
C PRO A 246 3.56 -0.24 -11.89
N TYR A 247 2.78 0.39 -10.98
CA TYR A 247 1.34 0.14 -10.88
C TYR A 247 0.59 0.68 -12.11
N LEU A 248 0.93 1.89 -12.57
CA LEU A 248 0.32 2.50 -13.75
C LEU A 248 0.53 1.64 -15.00
N ASP A 249 1.75 1.15 -15.23
CA ASP A 249 2.09 0.33 -16.39
C ASP A 249 1.32 -0.99 -16.37
N ASP A 250 1.26 -1.66 -15.22
CA ASP A 250 0.50 -2.89 -15.04
C ASP A 250 -1.02 -2.65 -15.24
N PHE A 251 -1.56 -1.57 -14.66
CA PHE A 251 -2.96 -1.20 -14.82
C PHE A 251 -3.31 -0.93 -16.29
N ASN A 252 -2.50 -0.15 -17.00
CA ASN A 252 -2.68 0.12 -18.42
C ASN A 252 -2.69 -1.18 -19.23
N ALA A 253 -1.75 -2.09 -18.95
CA ALA A 253 -1.65 -3.37 -19.65
C ALA A 253 -2.86 -4.28 -19.40
N GLN A 254 -3.36 -4.32 -18.16
CA GLN A 254 -4.48 -5.18 -17.77
C GLN A 254 -5.84 -4.62 -18.20
N GLN A 255 -6.04 -3.31 -18.09
CA GLN A 255 -7.33 -2.65 -18.33
C GLN A 255 -7.45 -2.03 -19.72
N GLY A 256 -6.34 -1.96 -20.50
CA GLY A 256 -6.31 -1.33 -21.83
C GLY A 256 -6.51 0.18 -21.76
N THR A 257 -6.04 0.82 -20.66
CA THR A 257 -6.10 2.27 -20.48
C THR A 257 -4.86 2.96 -21.05
N HIS A 258 -4.95 4.29 -21.25
CA HIS A 258 -3.93 5.11 -21.91
C HIS A 258 -3.55 6.28 -21.00
N ILE A 259 -3.14 5.96 -19.77
CA ILE A 259 -2.76 6.95 -18.78
C ILE A 259 -1.23 7.04 -18.75
N VAL A 260 -0.70 8.25 -18.62
CA VAL A 260 0.73 8.53 -18.66
C VAL A 260 1.16 9.37 -17.47
N SER A 261 2.39 9.13 -17.01
CA SER A 261 3.01 9.92 -15.94
C SER A 261 3.43 11.30 -16.45
N VAL A 262 3.22 12.33 -15.62
CA VAL A 262 3.61 13.72 -15.89
C VAL A 262 4.79 14.16 -15.03
N SER A 263 4.81 13.73 -13.76
CA SER A 263 5.84 14.12 -12.79
C SER A 263 5.88 13.17 -11.60
N GLU A 264 7.06 12.97 -11.04
CA GLU A 264 7.28 12.27 -9.78
C GLU A 264 7.35 13.29 -8.64
N ILE A 265 6.63 13.08 -7.55
CA ILE A 265 6.48 14.07 -6.48
C ILE A 265 7.08 13.58 -5.17
N HIS A 266 6.79 12.34 -4.75
CA HIS A 266 7.27 11.79 -3.48
C HIS A 266 7.36 10.27 -3.50
N VAL A 267 8.08 9.70 -2.54
CA VAL A 267 8.08 8.27 -2.25
C VAL A 267 7.39 8.00 -0.93
N GLU A 268 6.76 6.83 -0.85
CA GLU A 268 6.06 6.29 0.30
C GLU A 268 6.62 4.90 0.62
N PRO A 269 7.55 4.77 1.58
CA PRO A 269 8.07 3.47 1.98
C PRO A 269 6.96 2.54 2.49
N MET A 270 6.92 1.31 1.97
CA MET A 270 6.04 0.26 2.46
C MET A 270 6.56 -0.28 3.78
N GLY A 271 5.69 -0.68 4.71
CA GLY A 271 6.09 -1.17 6.03
C GLY A 271 5.45 -2.50 6.41
N VAL A 272 6.17 -3.29 7.23
CA VAL A 272 5.63 -4.47 7.93
C VAL A 272 5.14 -4.03 9.30
N TYR A 273 3.88 -4.28 9.58
CA TYR A 273 3.23 -3.91 10.86
C TYR A 273 2.87 -5.15 11.66
N GLY A 274 2.98 -5.04 12.98
CA GLY A 274 2.58 -6.08 13.90
C GLY A 274 1.06 -6.20 14.01
N GLY A 275 0.58 -7.44 13.94
CA GLY A 275 -0.80 -7.80 14.20
C GLY A 275 -0.93 -8.55 15.53
N LYS A 276 -1.05 -9.88 15.50
CA LYS A 276 -0.99 -10.72 16.70
C LYS A 276 0.40 -10.74 17.34
N GLN A 277 1.45 -10.51 16.55
CA GLN A 277 2.82 -10.38 17.01
C GLN A 277 3.20 -8.89 17.04
N SER A 278 3.86 -8.46 18.11
CA SER A 278 4.32 -7.08 18.28
C SER A 278 5.83 -6.90 18.07
N THR A 279 6.55 -7.99 17.82
CA THR A 279 7.99 -8.03 17.51
C THR A 279 8.25 -9.04 16.40
N LEU A 280 9.46 -9.01 15.83
CA LEU A 280 9.88 -9.98 14.81
C LEU A 280 10.55 -11.24 15.40
N ASP A 281 10.42 -11.50 16.69
CA ASP A 281 11.18 -12.58 17.34
C ASP A 281 10.84 -13.98 16.81
N VAL A 282 9.63 -14.19 16.30
CA VAL A 282 9.22 -15.45 15.66
C VAL A 282 9.73 -15.61 14.22
N LEU A 283 10.36 -14.56 13.66
CA LEU A 283 10.95 -14.50 12.31
C LEU A 283 12.49 -14.34 12.37
N LYS A 284 13.13 -14.86 13.43
CA LYS A 284 14.59 -14.80 13.64
C LYS A 284 15.19 -16.17 13.89
#